data_28249c4cfaeac31d6d96a87df9188b54
#
_entry.id   28249c4cfaeac31d6d96a87df9188b54
#
_cell.length_a   1.000
_cell.length_b   1.000
_cell.length_c   1.000
_cell.angle_alpha   90.00
_cell.angle_beta   90.00
_cell.angle_gamma   90.00
#
_symmetry.space_group_name_H-M   'P 1'
#
loop_
_entity.id
_entity.type
_entity.pdbx_description
1 polymer ?
#
loop_
_entity_poly.entity_id
_entity_poly.type
_entity_poly.pdbx_seq_one_letter_code
_entity_poly.pdbx_strand_id
1 'polypeptide(L)'
;LRRAGKVAVAAYGVVANYALVATAIFNGVAQGAQPLVSRCYGKNDAAGAHKLLLLGSGTALALAAALYVVLFGFTGPIVAVFNSENSALMAEYAFRGMRIYFLGYFFAGFNIVAAGYLGAVDRPAEASATSLSRGVAAIVACSLVLSALFGMNGVWAAFPASEAITACLTLFLLKRKN
;
A
#
# COMPACT_ATOMS: atom_id res chain seq x y z
N LEU A 1 -5.19 -26.08 -16.55
CA LEU A 1 -4.45 -24.80 -16.48
C LEU A 1 -5.33 -23.58 -16.74
N ARG A 2 -6.14 -23.52 -17.82
CA ARG A 2 -7.03 -22.36 -18.13
C ARG A 2 -8.06 -22.05 -17.04
N ARG A 3 -8.63 -23.07 -16.38
CA ARG A 3 -9.66 -22.88 -15.34
C ARG A 3 -9.04 -22.33 -14.05
N ALA A 4 -7.88 -22.83 -13.65
CA ALA A 4 -7.14 -22.31 -12.48
C ALA A 4 -6.71 -20.85 -12.68
N GLY A 5 -6.30 -20.46 -13.90
CA GLY A 5 -5.96 -19.07 -14.21
C GLY A 5 -7.15 -18.11 -14.08
N LYS A 6 -8.34 -18.51 -14.55
CA LYS A 6 -9.56 -17.69 -14.39
C LYS A 6 -9.94 -17.51 -12.92
N VAL A 7 -9.83 -18.57 -12.13
CA VAL A 7 -10.10 -18.52 -10.68
C VAL A 7 -9.11 -17.61 -9.95
N ALA A 8 -7.83 -17.65 -10.31
CA ALA A 8 -6.82 -16.77 -9.74
C ALA A 8 -7.10 -15.29 -10.04
N VAL A 9 -7.50 -14.97 -11.27
CA VAL A 9 -7.89 -13.61 -11.67
C VAL A 9 -9.14 -13.14 -10.90
N ALA A 10 -10.13 -13.99 -10.73
CA ALA A 10 -11.33 -13.66 -9.95
C ALA A 10 -10.98 -13.38 -8.48
N ALA A 11 -10.15 -14.22 -7.86
CA ALA A 11 -9.69 -14.00 -6.49
C ALA A 11 -8.89 -12.70 -6.35
N TYR A 12 -8.03 -12.38 -7.34
CA TYR A 12 -7.30 -11.11 -7.38
C TYR A 12 -8.24 -9.91 -7.49
N GLY A 13 -9.31 -10.02 -8.30
CA GLY A 13 -10.33 -8.98 -8.45
C GLY A 13 -10.98 -8.60 -7.11
N VAL A 14 -11.26 -9.58 -6.24
CA VAL A 14 -11.79 -9.31 -4.89
C VAL A 14 -10.80 -8.46 -4.10
N VAL A 15 -9.54 -8.89 -4.00
CA VAL A 15 -8.49 -8.18 -3.26
C VAL A 15 -8.30 -6.77 -3.83
N ALA A 16 -8.27 -6.62 -5.16
CA ALA A 16 -8.05 -5.35 -5.84
C ALA A 16 -9.15 -4.32 -5.53
N ASN A 17 -10.41 -4.72 -5.46
CA ASN A 17 -11.50 -3.80 -5.10
C ASN A 17 -11.31 -3.20 -3.69
N TYR A 18 -10.96 -4.01 -2.71
CA TYR A 18 -10.68 -3.51 -1.35
C TYR A 18 -9.38 -2.71 -1.30
N ALA A 19 -8.39 -3.06 -2.13
CA ALA A 19 -7.15 -2.32 -2.26
C ALA A 19 -7.37 -0.89 -2.78
N LEU A 20 -8.29 -0.69 -3.72
CA LEU A 20 -8.66 0.65 -4.19
C LEU A 20 -9.23 1.51 -3.07
N VAL A 21 -10.16 0.97 -2.28
CA VAL A 21 -10.74 1.69 -1.13
C VAL A 21 -9.66 2.01 -0.10
N ALA A 22 -8.82 1.04 0.25
CA ALA A 22 -7.72 1.25 1.17
C ALA A 22 -6.78 2.37 0.69
N THR A 23 -6.36 2.32 -0.57
CA THR A 23 -5.48 3.34 -1.17
C THR A 23 -6.13 4.73 -1.13
N ALA A 24 -7.44 4.83 -1.39
CA ALA A 24 -8.16 6.10 -1.30
C ALA A 24 -8.13 6.69 0.11
N ILE A 25 -8.28 5.87 1.15
CA ILE A 25 -8.18 6.30 2.55
C ILE A 25 -6.80 6.91 2.84
N PHE A 26 -5.71 6.24 2.46
CA PHE A 26 -4.35 6.74 2.69
C PHE A 26 -4.03 8.00 1.87
N ASN A 27 -4.53 8.08 0.63
CA ASN A 27 -4.43 9.30 -0.17
C ASN A 27 -5.17 10.46 0.50
N GLY A 28 -6.33 10.22 1.13
CA GLY A 28 -7.05 11.21 1.91
C GLY A 28 -6.22 11.76 3.07
N VAL A 29 -5.50 10.89 3.81
CA VAL A 29 -4.59 11.31 4.88
C VAL A 29 -3.45 12.19 4.33
N ALA A 30 -2.81 11.77 3.23
CA ALA A 30 -1.72 12.53 2.62
C ALA A 30 -2.20 13.89 2.11
N GLN A 31 -3.31 13.93 1.37
CA GLN A 31 -3.89 15.17 0.84
C GLN A 31 -4.34 16.13 1.93
N GLY A 32 -4.90 15.62 3.03
CA GLY A 32 -5.28 16.44 4.18
C GLY A 32 -4.06 17.03 4.90
N ALA A 33 -2.93 16.33 4.94
CA ALA A 33 -1.70 16.80 5.56
C ALA A 33 -0.92 17.81 4.69
N GLN A 34 -0.96 17.68 3.36
CA GLN A 34 -0.18 18.49 2.42
C GLN A 34 -0.29 20.02 2.64
N PRO A 35 -1.48 20.63 2.73
CA PRO A 35 -1.59 22.08 2.90
C PRO A 35 -1.00 22.56 4.23
N LEU A 36 -1.09 21.74 5.28
CA LEU A 36 -0.51 22.05 6.58
C LEU A 36 1.01 22.01 6.52
N VAL A 37 1.57 20.98 5.88
CA VAL A 37 3.02 20.84 5.66
C VAL A 37 3.56 21.99 4.82
N SER A 38 2.92 22.33 3.69
CA SER A 38 3.31 23.47 2.84
C SER A 38 3.26 24.80 3.59
N ARG A 39 2.27 24.98 4.47
CA ARG A 39 2.20 26.19 5.32
C ARG A 39 3.35 26.28 6.32
N CYS A 40 3.73 25.17 6.96
CA CYS A 40 4.89 25.13 7.84
C CYS A 40 6.19 25.40 7.07
N TYR A 41 6.35 24.76 5.91
CA TYR A 41 7.50 24.95 5.03
C TYR A 41 7.65 26.42 4.58
N GLY A 42 6.55 27.04 4.11
CA GLY A 42 6.56 28.47 3.71
C GLY A 42 6.86 29.46 4.84
N LYS A 43 6.70 29.02 6.11
CA LYS A 43 7.08 29.79 7.31
C LYS A 43 8.49 29.46 7.83
N ASN A 44 9.26 28.63 7.14
CA ASN A 44 10.53 28.07 7.61
C ASN A 44 10.43 27.27 8.92
N ASP A 45 9.24 26.73 9.23
CA ASP A 45 9.01 25.87 10.40
C ASP A 45 9.25 24.41 10.03
N ALA A 46 10.52 24.02 9.94
CA ALA A 46 10.92 22.65 9.63
C ALA A 46 10.48 21.66 10.73
N ALA A 47 10.45 22.07 11.99
CA ALA A 47 10.02 21.24 13.11
C ALA A 47 8.53 20.94 13.03
N GLY A 48 7.70 21.94 12.73
CA GLY A 48 6.26 21.78 12.51
C GLY A 48 5.97 20.87 11.31
N ALA A 49 6.65 21.07 10.19
CA ALA A 49 6.53 20.21 9.02
C ALA A 49 6.88 18.74 9.33
N HIS A 50 7.99 18.50 10.04
CA HIS A 50 8.40 17.15 10.45
C HIS A 50 7.38 16.50 11.42
N LYS A 51 6.84 17.27 12.37
CA LYS A 51 5.78 16.80 13.28
C LYS A 51 4.54 16.35 12.51
N LEU A 52 4.15 17.06 11.45
CA LEU A 52 3.03 16.68 10.58
C LEU A 52 3.32 15.40 9.81
N LEU A 53 4.56 15.17 9.35
CA LEU A 53 4.96 13.88 8.76
C LEU A 53 4.78 12.73 9.76
N LEU A 54 5.23 12.91 11.01
CA LEU A 54 5.10 11.88 12.05
C LEU A 54 3.64 11.62 12.40
N LEU A 55 2.82 12.67 12.55
CA LEU A 55 1.40 12.53 12.81
C LEU A 55 0.66 11.84 11.66
N GLY A 56 0.92 12.26 10.42
CA GLY A 56 0.33 11.63 9.24
C GLY A 56 0.74 10.16 9.10
N SER A 57 2.02 9.84 9.33
CA SER A 57 2.51 8.46 9.30
C SER A 57 1.92 7.61 10.43
N GLY A 58 1.79 8.16 11.65
CA GLY A 58 1.12 7.50 12.78
C GLY A 58 -0.36 7.25 12.50
N THR A 59 -1.07 8.22 11.93
CA THR A 59 -2.47 8.07 11.50
C THR A 59 -2.60 6.98 10.44
N ALA A 60 -1.72 6.98 9.43
CA ALA A 60 -1.71 5.95 8.40
C ALA A 60 -1.46 4.56 8.99
N LEU A 61 -0.53 4.43 9.94
CA LEU A 61 -0.25 3.16 10.62
C LEU A 61 -1.46 2.67 11.44
N ALA A 62 -2.13 3.56 12.17
CA ALA A 62 -3.34 3.23 12.93
C ALA A 62 -4.49 2.79 12.01
N LEU A 63 -4.69 3.49 10.89
CA LEU A 63 -5.67 3.13 9.87
C LEU A 63 -5.34 1.79 9.19
N ALA A 64 -4.05 1.52 8.90
CA ALA A 64 -3.61 0.24 8.37
C ALA A 64 -3.92 -0.91 9.34
N ALA A 65 -3.66 -0.72 10.63
CA ALA A 65 -3.98 -1.70 11.66
C ALA A 65 -5.50 -1.94 11.76
N ALA A 66 -6.29 -0.88 11.82
CA ALA A 66 -7.76 -0.98 11.87
C ALA A 66 -8.31 -1.70 10.63
N LEU A 67 -7.85 -1.30 9.44
CA LEU A 67 -8.24 -1.92 8.17
C LEU A 67 -7.86 -3.40 8.14
N TYR A 68 -6.64 -3.74 8.58
CA TYR A 68 -6.17 -5.13 8.61
C TYR A 68 -7.01 -5.99 9.56
N VAL A 69 -7.33 -5.49 10.76
CA VAL A 69 -8.18 -6.20 11.74
C VAL A 69 -9.58 -6.44 11.17
N VAL A 70 -10.18 -5.42 10.57
CA VAL A 70 -11.51 -5.54 9.95
C VAL A 70 -11.49 -6.56 8.81
N LEU A 71 -10.56 -6.42 7.87
CA LEU A 71 -10.49 -7.34 6.72
C LEU A 71 -10.11 -8.76 7.13
N PHE A 72 -9.24 -8.93 8.13
CA PHE A 72 -8.90 -10.23 8.67
C PHE A 72 -10.10 -10.93 9.33
N GLY A 73 -10.86 -10.19 10.14
CA GLY A 73 -12.05 -10.71 10.82
C GLY A 73 -13.21 -11.02 9.87
N PHE A 74 -13.38 -10.20 8.83
CA PHE A 74 -14.49 -10.34 7.88
C PHE A 74 -14.09 -10.99 6.55
N THR A 75 -12.89 -11.57 6.43
CA THR A 75 -12.43 -12.22 5.18
C THR A 75 -13.41 -13.26 4.67
N GLY A 76 -13.97 -14.11 5.56
CA GLY A 76 -14.95 -15.16 5.18
C GLY A 76 -16.21 -14.59 4.52
N PRO A 77 -16.97 -13.71 5.19
CA PRO A 77 -18.12 -13.02 4.60
C PRO A 77 -17.80 -12.29 3.31
N ILE A 78 -16.67 -11.58 3.24
CA ILE A 78 -16.24 -10.84 2.04
C ILE A 78 -16.06 -11.79 0.87
N VAL A 79 -15.31 -12.88 1.06
CA VAL A 79 -15.06 -13.86 0.00
C VAL A 79 -16.35 -14.55 -0.43
N ALA A 80 -17.26 -14.84 0.50
CA ALA A 80 -18.54 -15.47 0.20
C ALA A 80 -19.41 -14.63 -0.77
N VAL A 81 -19.44 -13.30 -0.59
CA VAL A 81 -20.19 -12.39 -1.49
C VAL A 81 -19.70 -12.47 -2.93
N PHE A 82 -18.40 -12.64 -3.15
CA PHE A 82 -17.80 -12.69 -4.49
C PHE A 82 -17.67 -14.09 -5.07
N ASN A 83 -17.94 -15.14 -4.29
CA ASN A 83 -17.81 -16.53 -4.68
C ASN A 83 -19.19 -17.16 -5.03
N SER A 84 -19.91 -16.56 -5.97
CA SER A 84 -21.24 -17.02 -6.40
C SER A 84 -21.24 -18.45 -6.97
N GLU A 85 -20.12 -18.90 -7.54
CA GLU A 85 -19.96 -20.25 -8.09
C GLU A 85 -19.58 -21.29 -7.03
N ASN A 86 -19.48 -20.92 -5.74
CA ASN A 86 -19.06 -21.79 -4.64
C ASN A 86 -17.73 -22.54 -4.92
N SER A 87 -16.80 -21.88 -5.60
CA SER A 87 -15.49 -22.46 -5.91
C SER A 87 -14.59 -22.46 -4.68
N ALA A 88 -14.28 -23.67 -4.17
CA ALA A 88 -13.37 -23.83 -3.03
C ALA A 88 -11.97 -23.24 -3.31
N LEU A 89 -11.46 -23.41 -4.53
CA LEU A 89 -10.16 -22.89 -4.94
C LEU A 89 -10.14 -21.36 -4.97
N MET A 90 -11.22 -20.73 -5.45
CA MET A 90 -11.35 -19.27 -5.45
C MET A 90 -11.38 -18.73 -4.03
N ALA A 91 -12.16 -19.37 -3.15
CA ALA A 91 -12.23 -18.99 -1.75
C ALA A 91 -10.86 -19.09 -1.05
N GLU A 92 -10.12 -20.18 -1.27
CA GLU A 92 -8.78 -20.37 -0.71
C GLU A 92 -7.82 -19.29 -1.17
N TYR A 93 -7.76 -19.00 -2.47
CA TYR A 93 -6.88 -17.97 -3.03
C TYR A 93 -7.24 -16.57 -2.52
N ALA A 94 -8.52 -16.21 -2.52
CA ALA A 94 -8.97 -14.92 -2.02
C ALA A 94 -8.70 -14.76 -0.52
N PHE A 95 -8.92 -15.81 0.27
CA PHE A 95 -8.67 -15.80 1.70
C PHE A 95 -7.19 -15.59 2.04
N ARG A 96 -6.29 -16.31 1.36
CA ARG A 96 -4.84 -16.11 1.50
C ARG A 96 -4.41 -14.73 0.98
N GLY A 97 -4.96 -14.31 -0.17
CA GLY A 97 -4.67 -13.03 -0.78
C GLY A 97 -5.00 -11.86 0.13
N MET A 98 -6.21 -11.84 0.71
CA MET A 98 -6.62 -10.82 1.65
C MET A 98 -5.64 -10.68 2.82
N ARG A 99 -5.22 -11.79 3.42
CA ARG A 99 -4.33 -11.79 4.57
C ARG A 99 -2.91 -11.34 4.26
N ILE A 100 -2.34 -11.78 3.14
CA ILE A 100 -0.96 -11.46 2.76
C ILE A 100 -0.88 -10.04 2.16
N TYR A 101 -1.76 -9.73 1.22
CA TYR A 101 -1.72 -8.47 0.47
C TYR A 101 -1.89 -7.26 1.38
N PHE A 102 -2.85 -7.31 2.32
CA PHE A 102 -3.14 -6.15 3.18
C PHE A 102 -2.08 -5.87 4.24
N LEU A 103 -1.13 -6.80 4.50
CA LEU A 103 0.09 -6.49 5.26
C LEU A 103 0.91 -5.38 4.59
N GLY A 104 0.85 -5.27 3.28
CA GLY A 104 1.54 -4.21 2.53
C GLY A 104 1.09 -2.80 2.89
N TYR A 105 -0.15 -2.63 3.38
CA TYR A 105 -0.66 -1.31 3.73
C TYR A 105 -0.02 -0.65 4.95
N PHE A 106 0.66 -1.42 5.80
CA PHE A 106 1.49 -0.85 6.85
C PHE A 106 2.66 -0.02 6.26
N PHE A 107 3.21 -0.47 5.14
CA PHE A 107 4.26 0.25 4.41
C PHE A 107 3.67 1.27 3.43
N ALA A 108 2.62 0.89 2.70
CA ALA A 108 1.99 1.73 1.70
C ALA A 108 1.45 3.04 2.29
N GLY A 109 0.80 2.98 3.45
CA GLY A 109 0.32 4.16 4.16
C GLY A 109 1.44 5.16 4.46
N PHE A 110 2.56 4.67 4.99
CA PHE A 110 3.76 5.50 5.21
C PHE A 110 4.29 6.09 3.90
N ASN A 111 4.47 5.27 2.86
CA ASN A 111 5.00 5.71 1.58
C ASN A 111 4.14 6.80 0.92
N ILE A 112 2.81 6.67 0.99
CA ILE A 112 1.85 7.65 0.45
C ILE A 112 1.97 8.99 1.19
N VAL A 113 1.97 8.94 2.53
CA VAL A 113 2.10 10.15 3.36
C VAL A 113 3.45 10.82 3.17
N ALA A 114 4.53 10.04 3.12
CA ALA A 114 5.88 10.56 2.93
C ALA A 114 6.08 11.17 1.53
N ALA A 115 5.52 10.56 0.48
CA ALA A 115 5.55 11.14 -0.86
C ALA A 115 4.79 12.48 -0.90
N GLY A 116 3.62 12.55 -0.26
CA GLY A 116 2.88 13.79 -0.09
C GLY A 116 3.65 14.87 0.67
N TYR A 117 4.33 14.49 1.75
CA TYR A 117 5.21 15.37 2.52
C TYR A 117 6.36 15.90 1.65
N LEU A 118 7.09 15.02 0.95
CA LEU A 118 8.21 15.41 0.09
C LEU A 118 7.78 16.42 -0.98
N GLY A 119 6.63 16.21 -1.61
CA GLY A 119 6.06 17.18 -2.55
C GLY A 119 5.70 18.52 -1.90
N ALA A 120 5.25 18.51 -0.64
CA ALA A 120 4.84 19.71 0.09
C ALA A 120 6.02 20.54 0.64
N VAL A 121 7.21 19.95 0.76
CA VAL A 121 8.45 20.62 1.18
C VAL A 121 9.41 20.90 0.01
N ASP A 122 8.87 21.05 -1.19
CA ASP A 122 9.60 21.38 -2.42
C ASP A 122 10.71 20.37 -2.80
N ARG A 123 10.42 19.07 -2.61
CA ARG A 123 11.27 17.95 -3.00
C ARG A 123 10.57 17.02 -3.99
N PRO A 124 10.18 17.54 -5.18
CA PRO A 124 9.34 16.78 -6.13
C PRO A 124 10.06 15.58 -6.75
N ALA A 125 11.38 15.63 -6.90
CA ALA A 125 12.15 14.51 -7.43
C ALA A 125 12.10 13.29 -6.52
N GLU A 126 12.22 13.47 -5.21
CA GLU A 126 12.13 12.41 -4.22
C GLU A 126 10.70 11.91 -4.04
N ALA A 127 9.71 12.80 -4.12
CA ALA A 127 8.30 12.42 -4.13
C ALA A 127 7.98 11.54 -5.34
N SER A 128 8.47 11.92 -6.52
CA SER A 128 8.32 11.15 -7.76
C SER A 128 9.06 9.82 -7.69
N ALA A 129 10.30 9.78 -7.16
CA ALA A 129 11.06 8.55 -6.99
C ALA A 129 10.32 7.55 -6.09
N THR A 130 9.75 8.01 -4.97
CA THR A 130 8.93 7.18 -4.08
C THR A 130 7.70 6.64 -4.82
N SER A 131 6.97 7.50 -5.53
CA SER A 131 5.76 7.13 -6.25
C SER A 131 6.02 6.17 -7.42
N LEU A 132 7.09 6.38 -8.19
CA LEU A 132 7.49 5.49 -9.29
C LEU A 132 8.00 4.15 -8.78
N SER A 133 8.74 4.14 -7.66
CA SER A 133 9.19 2.90 -7.05
C SER A 133 8.00 2.01 -6.69
N ARG A 134 7.05 2.52 -5.92
CA ARG A 134 5.88 1.75 -5.48
C ARG A 134 4.91 1.40 -6.61
N GLY A 135 4.69 2.33 -7.54
CA GLY A 135 3.70 2.19 -8.61
C GLY A 135 4.16 1.31 -9.77
N VAL A 136 5.47 1.25 -10.05
CA VAL A 136 6.00 0.54 -11.23
C VAL A 136 7.22 -0.30 -10.88
N ALA A 137 8.33 0.31 -10.46
CA ALA A 137 9.62 -0.36 -10.42
C ALA A 137 9.65 -1.55 -9.44
N ALA A 138 9.34 -1.30 -8.17
CA ALA A 138 9.37 -2.34 -7.14
C ALA A 138 8.26 -3.36 -7.33
N ILE A 139 7.03 -2.93 -7.67
CA ILE A 139 5.91 -3.87 -7.81
C ILE A 139 6.09 -4.81 -9.01
N VAL A 140 6.59 -4.33 -10.14
CA VAL A 140 6.86 -5.16 -11.31
C VAL A 140 7.98 -6.16 -11.01
N ALA A 141 9.10 -5.69 -10.44
CA ALA A 141 10.21 -6.57 -10.08
C ALA A 141 9.79 -7.65 -9.06
N CYS A 142 9.11 -7.26 -7.98
CA CYS A 142 8.61 -8.20 -6.97
C CYS A 142 7.59 -9.18 -7.56
N SER A 143 6.67 -8.71 -8.42
CA SER A 143 5.66 -9.58 -9.05
C SER A 143 6.31 -10.64 -9.94
N LEU A 144 7.29 -10.27 -10.76
CA LEU A 144 7.98 -11.22 -11.63
C LEU A 144 8.80 -12.24 -10.82
N VAL A 145 9.60 -11.77 -9.87
CA VAL A 145 10.48 -12.64 -9.10
C VAL A 145 9.69 -13.55 -8.15
N LEU A 146 8.80 -12.98 -7.36
CA LEU A 146 8.08 -13.75 -6.36
C LEU A 146 7.03 -14.68 -6.97
N SER A 147 6.38 -14.30 -8.07
CA SER A 147 5.47 -15.22 -8.75
C SER A 147 6.19 -16.40 -9.39
N ALA A 148 7.40 -16.20 -9.91
CA ALA A 148 8.23 -17.27 -10.46
C ALA A 148 8.71 -18.25 -9.37
N LEU A 149 9.02 -17.75 -8.17
CA LEU A 149 9.54 -18.57 -7.07
C LEU A 149 8.43 -19.27 -6.25
N PHE A 150 7.31 -18.57 -6.01
CA PHE A 150 6.27 -18.99 -5.06
C PHE A 150 4.87 -19.12 -5.68
N GLY A 151 4.74 -19.00 -7.00
CA GLY A 151 3.46 -19.08 -7.69
C GLY A 151 2.45 -18.06 -7.18
N MET A 152 1.22 -18.50 -6.88
CA MET A 152 0.14 -17.61 -6.43
C MET A 152 0.43 -16.91 -5.09
N ASN A 153 1.12 -17.57 -4.18
CA ASN A 153 1.54 -16.94 -2.93
C ASN A 153 2.55 -15.80 -3.17
N GLY A 154 3.42 -15.95 -4.16
CA GLY A 154 4.33 -14.90 -4.61
C GLY A 154 3.61 -13.69 -5.18
N VAL A 155 2.52 -13.89 -5.92
CA VAL A 155 1.67 -12.79 -6.41
C VAL A 155 1.11 -11.97 -5.25
N TRP A 156 0.60 -12.63 -4.20
CA TRP A 156 0.09 -11.95 -3.01
C TRP A 156 1.17 -11.23 -2.22
N ALA A 157 2.36 -11.82 -2.12
CA ALA A 157 3.50 -11.25 -1.40
C ALA A 157 4.19 -10.12 -2.17
N ALA A 158 3.95 -9.97 -3.46
CA ALA A 158 4.59 -8.96 -4.29
C ALA A 158 4.29 -7.53 -3.82
N PHE A 159 3.04 -7.25 -3.46
CA PHE A 159 2.64 -5.93 -2.97
C PHE A 159 3.31 -5.57 -1.64
N PRO A 160 3.21 -6.35 -0.54
CA PRO A 160 3.91 -6.02 0.69
C PRO A 160 5.42 -5.95 0.54
N ALA A 161 6.04 -6.80 -0.28
CA ALA A 161 7.47 -6.74 -0.55
C ALA A 161 7.87 -5.45 -1.28
N SER A 162 7.15 -5.07 -2.33
CA SER A 162 7.41 -3.84 -3.07
C SER A 162 7.24 -2.58 -2.23
N GLU A 163 6.22 -2.54 -1.38
CA GLU A 163 5.98 -1.41 -0.49
C GLU A 163 7.04 -1.35 0.64
N ALA A 164 7.51 -2.49 1.14
CA ALA A 164 8.62 -2.53 2.10
C ALA A 164 9.94 -2.02 1.48
N ILE A 165 10.28 -2.44 0.26
CA ILE A 165 11.45 -1.93 -0.48
C ILE A 165 11.32 -0.42 -0.68
N THR A 166 10.14 0.04 -1.11
CA THR A 166 9.88 1.47 -1.29
C THR A 166 9.98 2.22 0.05
N ALA A 167 9.53 1.64 1.17
CA ALA A 167 9.66 2.29 2.48
C ALA A 167 11.13 2.48 2.87
N CYS A 168 12.00 1.52 2.57
CA CYS A 168 13.44 1.68 2.77
C CYS A 168 14.02 2.83 1.91
N LEU A 169 13.63 2.90 0.64
CA LEU A 169 14.00 3.99 -0.25
C LEU A 169 13.50 5.34 0.29
N THR A 170 12.24 5.40 0.67
CA THR A 170 11.60 6.62 1.20
C THR A 170 12.28 7.11 2.47
N LEU A 171 12.62 6.23 3.40
CA LEU A 171 13.38 6.55 4.60
C LEU A 171 14.78 7.09 4.27
N PHE A 172 15.45 6.49 3.28
CA PHE A 172 16.74 6.99 2.80
C PHE A 172 16.62 8.40 2.22
N LEU A 173 15.62 8.65 1.37
CA LEU A 173 15.35 9.93 0.76
C LEU A 173 15.00 11.01 1.81
N LEU A 174 14.20 10.67 2.82
CA LEU A 174 13.86 11.60 3.91
C LEU A 174 15.08 12.01 4.74
N LYS A 175 16.05 11.09 4.93
CA LYS A 175 17.30 11.38 5.68
C LYS A 175 18.31 12.18 4.87
N ARG A 176 18.23 12.12 3.54
CA ARG A 176 19.12 12.86 2.66
C ARG A 176 18.82 14.37 2.80
N LYS A 177 19.69 15.08 3.50
CA LYS A 177 19.66 16.56 3.54
C LYS A 177 20.18 17.07 2.21
N ASN A 178 19.47 18.02 1.61
CA ASN A 178 20.01 18.81 0.52
C ASN A 178 21.09 19.76 1.03
#